data_94831148d54187ab30e5e0ca63671dc6
#
_entry.id   94831148d54187ab30e5e0ca63671dc6
#
_cell.length_a   1.000
_cell.length_b   1.000
_cell.length_c   1.000
_cell.angle_alpha   90.00
_cell.angle_beta   90.00
_cell.angle_gamma   90.00
#
_symmetry.space_group_name_H-M   'P 1'
#
loop_
_entity.id
_entity.type
_entity.pdbx_description
1 polymer ?
#
loop_
_entity_poly.entity_id
_entity_poly.type
_entity_poly.pdbx_seq_one_letter_code
_entity_poly.pdbx_strand_id
1 'polypeptide(L)'
;MTDYPNNIPAKLEIIKASEITPKEVRWLWYPYIPFGKVTLLQGDPGDGKSKLMLSLAALLSKGAPLPFADEDESGEPMTVIYQTTEDDADDTVVPRFNSAGGDGDRLIFIKEDEKSLTFGDDRIREAVEKYHAKLLILDPMSSYIGDTCSMNNANETRAEFNHLIAVAKDTGCTIVITAHMNKAKDTSPLYRTNGSIDIASAARSILAVTRTANKQNPAERYPSEENLRRGSAENRATQ
;
A
#
# COMPACT_ATOMS: atom_id res chain seq x y z
N MET A 1 -15.98 -44.05 -1.54
CA MET A 1 -16.39 -43.35 -0.29
C MET A 1 -15.47 -42.15 -0.19
N THR A 2 -15.95 -41.01 -0.56
CA THR A 2 -15.20 -39.75 -0.50
C THR A 2 -15.50 -39.11 0.86
N ASP A 3 -14.50 -39.18 1.74
CA ASP A 3 -14.52 -38.45 3.02
C ASP A 3 -14.58 -36.94 2.72
N TYR A 4 -15.72 -36.34 2.96
CA TYR A 4 -15.85 -34.90 3.05
C TYR A 4 -15.29 -34.47 4.42
N PRO A 5 -14.25 -33.61 4.46
CA PRO A 5 -13.72 -33.16 5.74
C PRO A 5 -14.79 -32.34 6.48
N ASN A 6 -15.09 -32.79 7.68
CA ASN A 6 -15.80 -32.12 8.80
C ASN A 6 -16.52 -30.82 8.45
N ASN A 7 -17.77 -30.93 8.05
CA ASN A 7 -18.68 -29.82 8.03
C ASN A 7 -19.12 -29.52 9.48
N ILE A 8 -18.23 -28.89 10.26
CA ILE A 8 -18.59 -28.34 11.56
C ILE A 8 -19.54 -27.19 11.26
N PRO A 9 -20.85 -27.28 11.66
CA PRO A 9 -21.76 -26.18 11.40
C PRO A 9 -21.24 -24.93 12.11
N ALA A 10 -21.13 -23.82 11.35
CA ALA A 10 -20.73 -22.55 11.91
C ALA A 10 -21.70 -22.16 13.03
N LYS A 11 -21.16 -21.88 14.22
CA LYS A 11 -21.97 -21.40 15.34
C LYS A 11 -22.47 -19.99 15.03
N LEU A 12 -23.75 -19.76 15.12
CA LEU A 12 -24.32 -18.42 14.98
C LEU A 12 -23.88 -17.56 16.17
N GLU A 13 -23.07 -16.52 15.88
CA GLU A 13 -22.68 -15.48 16.84
C GLU A 13 -23.24 -14.14 16.37
N ILE A 14 -23.92 -13.44 17.26
CA ILE A 14 -24.56 -12.15 16.97
C ILE A 14 -24.01 -11.12 17.94
N ILE A 15 -23.55 -10.02 17.41
CA ILE A 15 -23.11 -8.84 18.17
C ILE A 15 -24.00 -7.66 17.76
N LYS A 16 -24.55 -6.94 18.74
CA LYS A 16 -25.31 -5.72 18.48
C LYS A 16 -24.37 -4.55 18.20
N ALA A 17 -24.76 -3.64 17.34
CA ALA A 17 -23.97 -2.43 17.06
C ALA A 17 -23.65 -1.63 18.33
N SER A 18 -24.55 -1.62 19.32
CA SER A 18 -24.37 -0.98 20.64
C SER A 18 -23.29 -1.60 21.50
N GLU A 19 -22.86 -2.82 21.20
CA GLU A 19 -21.79 -3.54 21.90
C GLU A 19 -20.42 -3.30 21.26
N ILE A 20 -20.38 -2.63 20.10
CA ILE A 20 -19.17 -2.30 19.36
C ILE A 20 -18.71 -0.91 19.75
N THR A 21 -17.50 -0.81 20.30
CA THR A 21 -16.86 0.49 20.54
C THR A 21 -16.29 1.03 19.23
N PRO A 22 -16.76 2.18 18.71
CA PRO A 22 -16.19 2.81 17.53
C PRO A 22 -14.72 3.14 17.74
N LYS A 23 -13.92 2.96 16.70
CA LYS A 23 -12.48 3.33 16.69
C LYS A 23 -12.25 4.33 15.58
N GLU A 24 -11.49 5.37 15.88
CA GLU A 24 -11.04 6.31 14.86
C GLU A 24 -10.07 5.64 13.89
N VAL A 25 -10.14 6.08 12.63
CA VAL A 25 -9.19 5.65 11.61
C VAL A 25 -7.87 6.37 11.87
N ARG A 26 -6.82 5.61 12.15
CA ARG A 26 -5.46 6.14 12.24
C ARG A 26 -4.83 6.15 10.86
N TRP A 27 -4.04 7.19 10.56
CA TRP A 27 -3.43 7.40 9.26
C TRP A 27 -1.92 7.30 9.35
N LEU A 28 -1.31 6.55 8.42
CA LEU A 28 0.13 6.60 8.17
C LEU A 28 0.46 7.92 7.44
N TRP A 29 -0.36 8.26 6.46
CA TRP A 29 -0.28 9.51 5.70
C TRP A 29 -1.69 10.05 5.47
N TYR A 30 -2.10 11.06 6.22
CA TYR A 30 -3.44 11.63 6.15
C TYR A 30 -3.62 12.51 4.90
N PRO A 31 -4.74 12.44 4.19
CA PRO A 31 -5.85 11.49 4.32
C PRO A 31 -5.74 10.31 3.33
N TYR A 32 -4.53 9.94 2.94
CA TYR A 32 -4.26 9.06 1.79
C TYR A 32 -4.07 7.60 2.17
N ILE A 33 -3.26 7.32 3.19
CA ILE A 33 -2.83 5.97 3.53
C ILE A 33 -3.17 5.65 5.00
N PRO A 34 -4.21 4.85 5.27
CA PRO A 34 -4.60 4.48 6.62
C PRO A 34 -3.70 3.38 7.20
N PHE A 35 -3.45 3.39 8.51
CA PHE A 35 -2.75 2.32 9.22
C PHE A 35 -3.54 1.00 9.21
N GLY A 36 -2.79 -0.12 9.14
CA GLY A 36 -3.37 -1.46 9.25
C GLY A 36 -4.35 -1.80 8.13
N LYS A 37 -4.18 -1.21 6.96
CA LYS A 37 -5.02 -1.41 5.77
C LYS A 37 -4.16 -1.60 4.54
N VAL A 38 -4.78 -2.14 3.50
CA VAL A 38 -4.17 -2.25 2.17
C VAL A 38 -4.59 -1.03 1.35
N THR A 39 -3.59 -0.39 0.75
CA THR A 39 -3.73 0.74 -0.19
C THR A 39 -3.18 0.32 -1.54
N LEU A 40 -3.92 0.61 -2.61
CA LEU A 40 -3.47 0.42 -3.99
C LEU A 40 -2.94 1.77 -4.53
N LEU A 41 -1.70 1.78 -5.00
CA LEU A 41 -1.09 2.93 -5.68
C LEU A 41 -0.93 2.63 -7.16
N GLN A 42 -1.71 3.27 -8.00
CA GLN A 42 -1.74 3.00 -9.43
C GLN A 42 -1.21 4.19 -10.24
N GLY A 43 -0.75 3.92 -11.46
CA GLY A 43 -0.25 4.94 -12.39
C GLY A 43 0.43 4.31 -13.59
N ASP A 44 0.65 5.11 -14.65
CA ASP A 44 1.36 4.63 -15.83
C ASP A 44 2.86 4.35 -15.51
N PRO A 45 3.53 3.48 -16.29
CA PRO A 45 4.97 3.29 -16.15
C PRO A 45 5.72 4.62 -16.23
N GLY A 46 6.67 4.82 -15.31
CA GLY A 46 7.48 6.04 -15.25
C GLY A 46 6.78 7.26 -14.63
N ASP A 47 5.57 7.15 -14.09
CA ASP A 47 4.90 8.26 -13.37
C ASP A 47 5.45 8.54 -11.97
N GLY A 48 6.39 7.71 -11.50
CA GLY A 48 7.11 7.96 -10.26
C GLY A 48 6.53 7.27 -9.03
N LYS A 49 5.72 6.22 -9.17
CA LYS A 49 5.15 5.43 -8.05
C LYS A 49 6.22 4.95 -7.08
N SER A 50 7.24 4.21 -7.58
CA SER A 50 8.34 3.67 -6.78
C SER A 50 9.15 4.80 -6.11
N LYS A 51 9.41 5.91 -6.85
CA LYS A 51 10.10 7.07 -6.30
C LYS A 51 9.31 7.73 -5.16
N LEU A 52 8.00 7.87 -5.31
CA LEU A 52 7.13 8.39 -4.25
C LEU A 52 7.20 7.49 -3.02
N MET A 53 7.07 6.18 -3.20
CA MET A 53 7.09 5.23 -2.09
C MET A 53 8.44 5.18 -1.38
N LEU A 54 9.56 5.25 -2.11
CA LEU A 54 10.89 5.32 -1.50
C LEU A 54 11.11 6.63 -0.74
N SER A 55 10.60 7.76 -1.24
CA SER A 55 10.67 9.04 -0.53
C SER A 55 9.86 9.00 0.77
N LEU A 56 8.64 8.45 0.76
CA LEU A 56 7.84 8.27 1.96
C LEU A 56 8.50 7.30 2.95
N ALA A 57 9.06 6.18 2.45
CA ALA A 57 9.81 5.23 3.26
C ALA A 57 11.01 5.88 3.95
N ALA A 58 11.74 6.74 3.25
CA ALA A 58 12.88 7.48 3.80
C ALA A 58 12.46 8.43 4.94
N LEU A 59 11.39 9.20 4.76
CA LEU A 59 10.82 10.06 5.81
C LEU A 59 10.37 9.24 7.03
N LEU A 60 9.61 8.16 6.81
CA LEU A 60 9.13 7.27 7.87
C LEU A 60 10.28 6.62 8.64
N SER A 61 11.36 6.23 7.96
CA SER A 61 12.53 5.61 8.60
C SER A 61 13.23 6.56 9.59
N LYS A 62 13.07 7.86 9.41
CA LYS A 62 13.60 8.92 10.30
C LYS A 62 12.57 9.46 11.28
N GLY A 63 11.31 9.08 11.19
CA GLY A 63 10.22 9.73 11.91
C GLY A 63 10.00 11.18 11.49
N ALA A 64 10.44 11.54 10.29
CA ALA A 64 10.28 12.88 9.75
C ALA A 64 8.83 13.16 9.34
N PRO A 65 8.36 14.42 9.36
CA PRO A 65 7.03 14.77 8.89
C PRO A 65 6.80 14.33 7.45
N LEU A 66 5.63 13.76 7.18
CA LEU A 66 5.23 13.41 5.84
C LEU A 66 4.71 14.65 5.08
N PRO A 67 4.65 14.62 3.74
CA PRO A 67 4.12 15.73 2.97
C PRO A 67 2.72 16.12 3.44
N PHE A 68 2.47 17.41 3.56
CA PHE A 68 1.21 18.03 4.03
C PHE A 68 0.91 17.84 5.53
N ALA A 69 1.79 17.23 6.31
CA ALA A 69 1.76 17.28 7.75
C ALA A 69 2.26 18.64 8.26
N ASP A 70 1.86 19.06 9.46
CA ASP A 70 2.44 20.22 10.10
C ASP A 70 3.92 19.95 10.44
N GLU A 71 4.77 20.98 10.40
CA GLU A 71 6.24 20.82 10.60
C GLU A 71 6.60 20.21 11.96
N ASP A 72 5.73 20.38 12.95
CA ASP A 72 5.90 19.84 14.30
C ASP A 72 5.40 18.39 14.46
N GLU A 73 4.79 17.79 13.42
CA GLU A 73 4.28 16.41 13.42
C GLU A 73 5.36 15.37 13.09
N SER A 74 6.52 15.45 13.76
CA SER A 74 7.48 14.34 13.71
C SER A 74 6.98 13.16 14.53
N GLY A 75 7.16 11.95 13.96
CA GLY A 75 6.76 10.69 14.57
C GLY A 75 7.95 9.87 15.04
N GLU A 76 7.67 8.68 15.57
CA GLU A 76 8.71 7.70 15.84
C GLU A 76 9.25 7.09 14.54
N PRO A 77 10.59 6.87 14.43
CA PRO A 77 11.17 6.17 13.30
C PRO A 77 10.55 4.78 13.10
N MET A 78 10.17 4.46 11.86
CA MET A 78 9.45 3.24 11.50
C MET A 78 10.28 2.33 10.61
N THR A 79 10.17 1.02 10.82
CA THR A 79 10.74 0.03 9.90
C THR A 79 9.81 -0.16 8.70
N VAL A 80 10.40 -0.17 7.51
CA VAL A 80 9.73 -0.35 6.23
C VAL A 80 10.27 -1.62 5.57
N ILE A 81 9.39 -2.47 5.06
CA ILE A 81 9.73 -3.57 4.17
C ILE A 81 9.44 -3.13 2.75
N TYR A 82 10.43 -3.21 1.87
CA TYR A 82 10.29 -2.88 0.45
C TYR A 82 10.60 -4.12 -0.39
N GLN A 83 9.63 -4.58 -1.16
CA GLN A 83 9.79 -5.69 -2.09
C GLN A 83 9.55 -5.21 -3.51
N THR A 84 10.49 -5.50 -4.38
CA THR A 84 10.42 -5.20 -5.81
C THR A 84 11.06 -6.30 -6.63
N THR A 85 10.55 -6.50 -7.82
CA THR A 85 11.08 -7.41 -8.83
C THR A 85 11.55 -6.69 -10.09
N GLU A 86 11.32 -5.37 -10.16
CA GLU A 86 11.69 -4.55 -11.34
C GLU A 86 13.02 -3.82 -11.15
N ASP A 87 13.32 -3.41 -9.92
CA ASP A 87 14.54 -2.64 -9.60
C ASP A 87 15.44 -3.46 -8.65
N ASP A 88 16.75 -3.52 -8.93
CA ASP A 88 17.72 -4.16 -8.05
C ASP A 88 17.95 -3.33 -6.77
N ALA A 89 18.13 -4.05 -5.66
CA ALA A 89 18.25 -3.42 -4.34
C ALA A 89 19.54 -2.59 -4.22
N ASP A 90 20.66 -3.08 -4.75
CA ASP A 90 22.00 -2.53 -4.56
C ASP A 90 22.31 -1.35 -5.48
N ASP A 91 21.82 -1.33 -6.71
CA ASP A 91 22.12 -0.28 -7.69
C ASP A 91 21.01 0.77 -7.83
N THR A 92 19.79 0.45 -7.46
CA THR A 92 18.64 1.32 -7.70
C THR A 92 17.88 1.68 -6.42
N VAL A 93 17.38 0.71 -5.65
CA VAL A 93 16.47 0.96 -4.52
C VAL A 93 17.21 1.62 -3.36
N VAL A 94 18.30 1.01 -2.87
CA VAL A 94 19.08 1.53 -1.75
C VAL A 94 19.72 2.88 -2.06
N PRO A 95 20.33 3.10 -3.25
CA PRO A 95 20.84 4.43 -3.62
C PRO A 95 19.77 5.52 -3.65
N ARG A 96 18.57 5.23 -4.17
CA ARG A 96 17.46 6.20 -4.18
C ARG A 96 16.94 6.50 -2.78
N PHE A 97 16.81 5.46 -1.94
CA PHE A 97 16.40 5.60 -0.55
C PHE A 97 17.39 6.44 0.27
N ASN A 98 18.69 6.17 0.13
CA ASN A 98 19.76 6.94 0.78
C ASN A 98 19.78 8.40 0.30
N SER A 99 19.59 8.62 -1.02
CA SER A 99 19.50 9.98 -1.59
C SER A 99 18.30 10.77 -1.08
N ALA A 100 17.23 10.07 -0.67
CA ALA A 100 16.07 10.67 -0.01
C ALA A 100 16.28 10.88 1.50
N GLY A 101 17.47 10.56 2.05
CA GLY A 101 17.82 10.74 3.45
C GLY A 101 17.33 9.64 4.37
N GLY A 102 17.00 8.45 3.85
CA GLY A 102 16.51 7.33 4.63
C GLY A 102 17.54 6.71 5.58
N ASP A 103 17.05 5.98 6.57
CA ASP A 103 17.83 5.19 7.51
C ASP A 103 17.91 3.74 7.05
N GLY A 104 19.09 3.33 6.54
CA GLY A 104 19.30 1.98 5.98
C GLY A 104 19.02 0.83 6.94
N ASP A 105 19.18 1.05 8.26
CA ASP A 105 18.87 0.02 9.27
C ASP A 105 17.36 -0.24 9.42
N ARG A 106 16.52 0.62 8.83
CA ARG A 106 15.06 0.53 8.86
C ARG A 106 14.42 0.20 7.52
N LEU A 107 15.22 -0.07 6.49
CA LEU A 107 14.74 -0.60 5.20
C LEU A 107 15.09 -2.08 5.09
N ILE A 108 14.08 -2.92 5.04
CA ILE A 108 14.21 -4.38 5.08
C ILE A 108 13.73 -4.98 3.74
N PHE A 109 14.42 -6.03 3.30
CA PHE A 109 14.03 -6.85 2.16
C PHE A 109 13.85 -8.31 2.60
N ILE A 110 12.82 -8.97 2.08
CA ILE A 110 12.63 -10.41 2.23
C ILE A 110 13.39 -11.08 1.08
N LYS A 111 14.32 -11.99 1.38
CA LYS A 111 15.06 -12.70 0.34
C LYS A 111 14.19 -13.75 -0.37
N GLU A 112 14.35 -13.83 -1.67
CA GLU A 112 13.57 -14.70 -2.57
C GLU A 112 14.46 -15.74 -3.29
N ASP A 113 15.56 -16.18 -2.65
CA ASP A 113 16.59 -17.00 -3.29
C ASP A 113 16.06 -18.36 -3.79
N GLU A 114 15.13 -19.01 -3.07
CA GLU A 114 14.62 -20.34 -3.40
C GLU A 114 13.18 -20.33 -3.94
N LYS A 115 12.40 -19.35 -3.54
CA LYS A 115 10.99 -19.26 -3.89
C LYS A 115 10.54 -17.81 -3.95
N SER A 116 9.93 -17.44 -5.08
CA SER A 116 9.29 -16.12 -5.25
C SER A 116 8.25 -15.87 -4.17
N LEU A 117 8.13 -14.63 -3.74
CA LEU A 117 7.15 -14.19 -2.76
C LEU A 117 5.79 -14.03 -3.45
N THR A 118 4.72 -14.48 -2.78
CA THR A 118 3.34 -14.23 -3.22
C THR A 118 2.54 -13.54 -2.14
N PHE A 119 1.38 -12.99 -2.48
CA PHE A 119 0.50 -12.34 -1.50
C PHE A 119 0.06 -13.25 -0.35
N GLY A 120 -0.03 -14.57 -0.61
CA GLY A 120 -0.40 -15.58 0.37
C GLY A 120 0.77 -16.16 1.17
N ASP A 121 1.99 -15.66 0.99
CA ASP A 121 3.19 -16.22 1.61
C ASP A 121 3.33 -15.78 3.07
N ASP A 122 3.46 -16.76 3.99
CA ASP A 122 3.59 -16.51 5.43
C ASP A 122 4.86 -15.74 5.81
N ARG A 123 5.91 -15.77 4.96
CA ARG A 123 7.14 -14.97 5.16
C ARG A 123 6.84 -13.47 5.27
N ILE A 124 5.75 -12.99 4.65
CA ILE A 124 5.30 -11.61 4.80
C ILE A 124 4.93 -11.33 6.25
N ARG A 125 4.07 -12.18 6.84
CA ARG A 125 3.66 -12.04 8.24
C ARG A 125 4.86 -12.14 9.17
N GLU A 126 5.69 -13.15 8.98
CA GLU A 126 6.88 -13.37 9.80
C GLU A 126 7.83 -12.15 9.79
N ALA A 127 8.09 -11.59 8.61
CA ALA A 127 8.94 -10.42 8.47
C ALA A 127 8.33 -9.17 9.15
N VAL A 128 7.02 -8.93 8.95
CA VAL A 128 6.31 -7.80 9.58
C VAL A 128 6.36 -7.89 11.10
N GLU A 129 6.09 -9.07 11.66
CA GLU A 129 6.09 -9.31 13.10
C GLU A 129 7.50 -9.22 13.69
N LYS A 130 8.49 -9.89 13.06
CA LYS A 130 9.88 -9.93 13.52
C LYS A 130 10.53 -8.55 13.59
N TYR A 131 10.29 -7.72 12.58
CA TYR A 131 10.91 -6.39 12.48
C TYR A 131 9.97 -5.26 12.92
N HIS A 132 8.78 -5.59 13.40
CA HIS A 132 7.74 -4.62 13.79
C HIS A 132 7.47 -3.56 12.71
N ALA A 133 7.50 -4.00 11.44
CA ALA A 133 7.35 -3.11 10.31
C ALA A 133 5.98 -2.40 10.33
N LYS A 134 5.98 -1.12 9.99
CA LYS A 134 4.77 -0.29 9.92
C LYS A 134 4.29 -0.05 8.51
N LEU A 135 5.18 -0.26 7.55
CA LEU A 135 4.87 -0.18 6.12
C LEU A 135 5.50 -1.36 5.39
N LEU A 136 4.72 -2.04 4.57
CA LEU A 136 5.15 -2.99 3.56
C LEU A 136 4.79 -2.44 2.19
N ILE A 137 5.75 -2.39 1.28
CA ILE A 137 5.56 -1.98 -0.11
C ILE A 137 5.82 -3.19 -1.00
N LEU A 138 4.87 -3.49 -1.90
CA LEU A 138 4.96 -4.54 -2.92
C LEU A 138 4.89 -3.89 -4.30
N ASP A 139 6.00 -3.93 -5.06
CA ASP A 139 6.19 -3.18 -6.31
C ASP A 139 6.75 -4.08 -7.43
N PRO A 140 6.00 -4.38 -8.47
CA PRO A 140 4.58 -4.14 -8.70
C PRO A 140 3.69 -5.33 -8.27
N MET A 141 2.38 -5.10 -8.21
CA MET A 141 1.34 -6.09 -7.90
C MET A 141 1.44 -7.39 -8.70
N SER A 142 1.71 -7.27 -10.00
CA SER A 142 1.77 -8.39 -10.93
C SER A 142 2.79 -9.47 -10.56
N SER A 143 3.83 -9.11 -9.83
CA SER A 143 4.92 -10.01 -9.47
C SER A 143 4.64 -10.88 -8.24
N TYR A 144 3.62 -10.50 -7.46
CA TYR A 144 3.29 -11.19 -6.20
C TYR A 144 1.98 -11.99 -6.27
N ILE A 145 1.38 -12.07 -7.46
CA ILE A 145 0.26 -12.98 -7.75
C ILE A 145 0.88 -14.33 -8.08
N GLY A 146 0.51 -15.39 -7.34
CA GLY A 146 1.08 -16.72 -7.52
C GLY A 146 0.85 -17.28 -8.93
N ASP A 147 1.80 -18.08 -9.44
CA ASP A 147 1.75 -18.67 -10.78
C ASP A 147 0.51 -19.56 -11.03
N THR A 148 -0.04 -20.12 -9.97
CA THR A 148 -1.28 -20.90 -10.01
C THR A 148 -2.53 -20.02 -10.03
N CYS A 149 -2.38 -18.73 -9.72
CA CYS A 149 -3.46 -17.76 -9.63
C CYS A 149 -3.58 -17.02 -10.96
N SER A 150 -4.59 -17.33 -11.75
CA SER A 150 -4.88 -16.52 -12.94
C SER A 150 -5.43 -15.17 -12.50
N MET A 151 -4.82 -14.06 -12.97
CA MET A 151 -5.36 -12.70 -12.76
C MET A 151 -6.82 -12.54 -13.21
N ASN A 152 -7.30 -13.49 -14.02
CA ASN A 152 -8.69 -13.58 -14.47
C ASN A 152 -9.56 -14.45 -13.56
N ASN A 153 -8.97 -15.19 -12.60
CA ASN A 153 -9.72 -15.95 -11.60
C ASN A 153 -9.90 -15.12 -10.33
N ALA A 154 -10.97 -14.37 -10.29
CA ALA A 154 -11.32 -13.47 -9.20
C ALA A 154 -11.27 -14.12 -7.80
N ASN A 155 -11.69 -15.39 -7.69
CA ASN A 155 -11.77 -16.10 -6.41
C ASN A 155 -10.39 -16.43 -5.83
N GLU A 156 -9.45 -16.87 -6.65
CA GLU A 156 -8.09 -17.22 -6.21
C GLU A 156 -7.32 -15.96 -5.82
N THR A 157 -7.32 -14.94 -6.67
CA THR A 157 -6.71 -13.64 -6.39
C THR A 157 -7.28 -13.03 -5.11
N ARG A 158 -8.59 -13.16 -4.89
CA ARG A 158 -9.26 -12.67 -3.68
C ARG A 158 -8.79 -13.38 -2.41
N ALA A 159 -8.56 -14.69 -2.47
CA ALA A 159 -8.08 -15.47 -1.32
C ALA A 159 -6.68 -15.03 -0.89
N GLU A 160 -5.74 -14.87 -1.81
CA GLU A 160 -4.38 -14.36 -1.53
C GLU A 160 -4.42 -12.92 -1.01
N PHE A 161 -5.28 -12.07 -1.59
CA PHE A 161 -5.43 -10.69 -1.13
C PHE A 161 -6.02 -10.60 0.28
N ASN A 162 -6.93 -11.52 0.64
CA ASN A 162 -7.46 -11.61 1.99
C ASN A 162 -6.39 -11.95 3.03
N HIS A 163 -5.35 -12.72 2.64
CA HIS A 163 -4.18 -12.95 3.50
C HIS A 163 -3.47 -11.65 3.85
N LEU A 164 -3.17 -10.80 2.86
CA LEU A 164 -2.58 -9.48 3.10
C LEU A 164 -3.47 -8.57 3.96
N ILE A 165 -4.79 -8.58 3.73
CA ILE A 165 -5.73 -7.83 4.56
C ILE A 165 -5.68 -8.31 6.01
N ALA A 166 -5.59 -9.63 6.25
CA ALA A 166 -5.45 -10.20 7.59
C ALA A 166 -4.11 -9.77 8.22
N VAL A 167 -3.00 -9.87 7.49
CA VAL A 167 -1.69 -9.39 7.98
C VAL A 167 -1.77 -7.91 8.38
N ALA A 168 -2.29 -7.05 7.51
CA ALA A 168 -2.43 -5.62 7.81
C ALA A 168 -3.29 -5.36 9.07
N LYS A 169 -4.44 -6.03 9.18
CA LYS A 169 -5.38 -5.88 10.29
C LYS A 169 -4.79 -6.35 11.61
N ASP A 170 -4.15 -7.53 11.61
CA ASP A 170 -3.70 -8.20 12.84
C ASP A 170 -2.43 -7.56 13.40
N THR A 171 -1.50 -7.14 12.52
CA THR A 171 -0.21 -6.55 12.91
C THR A 171 -0.24 -5.03 13.02
N GLY A 172 -1.27 -4.40 12.44
CA GLY A 172 -1.33 -2.93 12.28
C GLY A 172 -0.37 -2.38 11.24
N CYS A 173 0.33 -3.25 10.47
CA CYS A 173 1.19 -2.85 9.37
C CYS A 173 0.34 -2.30 8.20
N THR A 174 0.75 -1.19 7.64
CA THR A 174 0.16 -0.67 6.40
C THR A 174 0.78 -1.39 5.21
N ILE A 175 -0.03 -1.80 4.24
CA ILE A 175 0.45 -2.45 3.03
C ILE A 175 0.10 -1.56 1.83
N VAL A 176 1.11 -1.16 1.06
CA VAL A 176 0.93 -0.44 -0.20
C VAL A 176 1.37 -1.32 -1.34
N ILE A 177 0.49 -1.50 -2.31
CA ILE A 177 0.74 -2.31 -3.50
C ILE A 177 0.73 -1.37 -4.70
N THR A 178 1.79 -1.38 -5.50
CA THR A 178 1.82 -0.58 -6.73
C THR A 178 1.22 -1.37 -7.88
N ALA A 179 0.51 -0.69 -8.77
CA ALA A 179 -0.08 -1.29 -9.95
C ALA A 179 0.06 -0.40 -11.18
N HIS A 180 0.23 -1.03 -12.33
CA HIS A 180 0.17 -0.32 -13.61
C HIS A 180 -1.27 -0.14 -14.07
N MET A 181 -1.55 1.01 -14.68
CA MET A 181 -2.83 1.26 -15.31
C MET A 181 -2.87 0.64 -16.71
N ASN A 182 -4.01 0.10 -17.12
CA ASN A 182 -4.24 -0.29 -18.50
C ASN A 182 -4.45 0.95 -19.39
N LYS A 183 -4.19 0.80 -20.70
CA LYS A 183 -4.26 1.90 -21.66
C LYS A 183 -5.68 2.31 -22.08
N ALA A 184 -6.73 1.77 -21.46
CA ALA A 184 -8.13 2.11 -21.77
C ALA A 184 -8.40 3.58 -21.39
N LYS A 185 -8.46 4.47 -22.40
CA LYS A 185 -8.57 5.92 -22.21
C LYS A 185 -9.95 6.39 -21.72
N ASP A 186 -10.99 5.60 -21.97
CA ASP A 186 -12.39 5.99 -21.73
C ASP A 186 -12.97 5.40 -20.44
N THR A 187 -12.13 4.77 -19.60
CA THR A 187 -12.54 4.17 -18.33
C THR A 187 -12.05 5.01 -17.15
N SER A 188 -12.88 5.11 -16.11
CA SER A 188 -12.48 5.75 -14.85
C SER A 188 -11.16 5.16 -14.33
N PRO A 189 -10.25 5.96 -13.76
CA PRO A 189 -8.99 5.49 -13.17
C PRO A 189 -9.17 4.28 -12.24
N LEU A 190 -10.29 4.21 -11.52
CA LEU A 190 -10.64 3.10 -10.64
C LEU A 190 -10.70 1.74 -11.35
N TYR A 191 -11.11 1.73 -12.63
CA TYR A 191 -11.25 0.52 -13.44
C TYR A 191 -10.07 0.27 -14.39
N ARG A 192 -9.02 1.10 -14.30
CA ARG A 192 -7.83 1.01 -15.16
C ARG A 192 -6.71 0.17 -14.56
N THR A 193 -6.88 -0.38 -13.37
CA THR A 193 -5.91 -1.26 -12.76
C THR A 193 -5.76 -2.54 -13.60
N ASN A 194 -4.53 -2.88 -13.97
CA ASN A 194 -4.23 -4.19 -14.53
C ASN A 194 -4.39 -5.24 -13.42
N GLY A 195 -5.53 -5.92 -13.41
CA GLY A 195 -5.91 -6.89 -12.39
C GLY A 195 -7.42 -6.95 -12.27
N SER A 196 -7.92 -7.88 -11.46
CA SER A 196 -9.37 -7.99 -11.28
C SER A 196 -9.91 -6.77 -10.52
N ILE A 197 -11.11 -6.35 -10.87
CA ILE A 197 -11.89 -5.32 -10.15
C ILE A 197 -11.98 -5.66 -8.65
N ASP A 198 -11.89 -6.94 -8.31
CA ASP A 198 -11.95 -7.44 -6.93
C ASP A 198 -10.77 -6.98 -6.07
N ILE A 199 -9.57 -6.82 -6.66
CA ILE A 199 -8.41 -6.27 -5.93
C ILE A 199 -8.66 -4.81 -5.56
N ALA A 200 -9.11 -4.01 -6.53
CA ALA A 200 -9.44 -2.62 -6.30
C ALA A 200 -10.53 -2.45 -5.23
N SER A 201 -11.56 -3.31 -5.27
CA SER A 201 -12.65 -3.30 -4.29
C SER A 201 -12.25 -3.81 -2.90
N ALA A 202 -11.15 -4.58 -2.79
CA ALA A 202 -10.61 -5.07 -1.52
C ALA A 202 -9.69 -4.06 -0.82
N ALA A 203 -9.05 -3.16 -1.58
CA ALA A 203 -8.23 -2.09 -1.02
C ALA A 203 -9.08 -1.06 -0.26
N ARG A 204 -8.57 -0.56 0.86
CA ARG A 204 -9.26 0.49 1.64
C ARG A 204 -9.07 1.87 1.05
N SER A 205 -7.95 2.10 0.38
CA SER A 205 -7.62 3.35 -0.30
C SER A 205 -7.06 3.03 -1.68
N ILE A 206 -7.41 3.85 -2.67
CA ILE A 206 -6.87 3.76 -4.02
C ILE A 206 -6.34 5.13 -4.39
N LEU A 207 -5.04 5.20 -4.67
CA LEU A 207 -4.34 6.40 -5.06
C LEU A 207 -3.90 6.29 -6.51
N ALA A 208 -3.95 7.39 -7.24
CA ALA A 208 -3.45 7.47 -8.61
C ALA A 208 -2.32 8.50 -8.71
N VAL A 209 -1.17 8.08 -9.24
CA VAL A 209 -0.08 8.99 -9.61
C VAL A 209 -0.21 9.27 -11.10
N THR A 210 -0.27 10.55 -11.46
CA THR A 210 -0.38 10.98 -12.85
C THR A 210 0.53 12.17 -13.12
N ARG A 211 1.02 12.28 -14.34
CA ARG A 211 1.79 13.47 -14.76
C ARG A 211 0.84 14.63 -15.01
N THR A 212 1.18 15.79 -14.48
CA THR A 212 0.46 17.01 -14.85
C THR A 212 0.78 17.40 -16.30
N ALA A 213 -0.25 17.78 -17.04
CA ALA A 213 -0.13 18.13 -18.46
C ALA A 213 0.70 19.41 -18.72
N ASN A 214 0.97 20.21 -17.71
CA ASN A 214 1.61 21.52 -17.85
C ASN A 214 3.13 21.38 -17.88
N LYS A 215 3.69 21.28 -19.09
CA LYS A 215 5.14 21.21 -19.33
C LYS A 215 5.86 22.57 -19.24
N GLN A 216 5.13 23.68 -19.17
CA GLN A 216 5.69 25.01 -19.41
C GLN A 216 6.18 25.76 -18.17
N ASN A 217 5.75 25.41 -16.97
CA ASN A 217 6.21 26.07 -15.76
C ASN A 217 6.50 25.06 -14.62
N PRO A 218 7.76 24.79 -14.27
CA PRO A 218 8.11 23.90 -13.16
C PRO A 218 7.57 24.36 -11.79
N ALA A 219 7.35 25.67 -11.61
CA ALA A 219 6.80 26.25 -10.37
C ALA A 219 5.31 25.97 -10.20
N GLU A 220 4.57 25.69 -11.29
CA GLU A 220 3.14 25.34 -11.23
C GLU A 220 2.89 23.85 -11.06
N ARG A 221 3.94 23.03 -10.95
CA ARG A 221 3.81 21.57 -10.74
C ARG A 221 3.27 21.17 -9.39
N TYR A 222 3.28 22.07 -8.44
CA TYR A 222 2.74 21.86 -7.11
C TYR A 222 1.58 22.81 -6.89
N PRO A 223 0.41 22.34 -6.41
CA PRO A 223 -0.63 23.25 -5.97
C PRO A 223 -0.01 24.22 -4.95
N SER A 224 -0.33 25.51 -5.07
CA SER A 224 0.10 26.49 -4.07
C SER A 224 -0.41 26.04 -2.69
N GLU A 225 0.36 26.32 -1.63
CA GLU A 225 -0.05 26.01 -0.24
C GLU A 225 -1.48 26.50 0.08
N GLU A 226 -1.91 27.59 -0.55
CA GLU A 226 -3.24 28.16 -0.41
C GLU A 226 -4.35 27.24 -0.97
N ASN A 227 -4.09 26.54 -2.08
CA ASN A 227 -5.04 25.59 -2.67
C ASN A 227 -5.13 24.29 -1.88
N LEU A 228 -4.02 23.88 -1.26
CA LEU A 228 -3.96 22.71 -0.38
C LEU A 228 -4.71 22.96 0.94
N ARG A 229 -4.58 24.16 1.50
CA ARG A 229 -5.30 24.58 2.72
C ARG A 229 -6.81 24.69 2.50
N ARG A 230 -7.26 25.13 1.32
CA ARG A 230 -8.70 25.17 0.98
C ARG A 230 -9.31 23.78 0.89
N GLY A 231 -8.66 22.82 0.23
CA GLY A 231 -9.15 21.44 0.14
C GLY A 231 -9.25 20.73 1.49
N SER A 232 -8.33 21.02 2.42
CA SER A 232 -8.39 20.48 3.79
C SER A 232 -9.46 21.16 4.66
N ALA A 233 -9.78 22.42 4.42
CA ALA A 233 -10.83 23.13 5.14
C ALA A 233 -12.25 22.69 4.71
N GLU A 234 -12.46 22.46 3.42
CA GLU A 234 -13.75 21.99 2.90
C GLU A 234 -14.07 20.55 3.38
N ASN A 235 -13.06 19.68 3.51
CA ASN A 235 -13.26 18.33 4.05
C ASN A 235 -13.53 18.30 5.58
N ARG A 236 -13.13 19.35 6.33
CA ARG A 236 -13.46 19.47 7.76
C ARG A 236 -14.86 20.05 8.01
N ALA A 237 -15.45 20.71 7.03
CA ALA A 237 -16.79 21.32 7.15
C ALA A 237 -17.93 20.37 6.76
N THR A 238 -17.62 19.18 6.26
CA THR A 238 -18.59 18.16 5.80
C THR A 238 -18.59 16.89 6.68
N GLN A 239 -17.95 16.91 7.82
CA GLN A 239 -18.08 15.96 8.91
C GLN A 239 -18.70 16.65 10.13
#